data_c55afc862383b208722c42cd00c7289b
#
_entry.id   c55afc862383b208722c42cd00c7289b
#
_cell.length_a   1.000
_cell.length_b   1.000
_cell.length_c   1.000
_cell.angle_alpha   90.00
_cell.angle_beta   90.00
_cell.angle_gamma   90.00
#
_symmetry.space_group_name_H-M   'P 1'
#
loop_
_entity.id
_entity.type
_entity.pdbx_description
1 polymer ?
#
loop_
_entity_poly.entity_id
_entity_poly.type
_entity_poly.pdbx_seq_one_letter_code
_entity_poly.pdbx_strand_id
1 'polypeptide(L)'
;MGGPKVDFLYTVADKVFAPYMNYNAPEMFEGLLKLAKYNKPDLIIGSSMGGYFADALGSHLDVEVLLFNPALHSRPMEPEGVTYGESNWKRNFVVGTEDTVVDPKATLVYKDIAKSYTEVKGMGHRTPLKVFTDIYNKWNTNQL
;
A
#
# COMPACT_ATOMS: atom_id res chain seq x y z
N MET A 1 3.31 -15.62 -2.11
CA MET A 1 4.06 -14.62 -2.85
C MET A 1 5.39 -14.34 -2.18
N GLY A 2 6.48 -14.29 -2.95
CA GLY A 2 7.83 -14.12 -2.42
C GLY A 2 8.50 -12.86 -2.96
N GLY A 3 9.82 -12.80 -2.83
CA GLY A 3 10.65 -11.71 -3.28
C GLY A 3 11.36 -11.00 -2.13
N PRO A 4 12.38 -10.15 -2.45
CA PRO A 4 13.24 -9.56 -1.42
C PRO A 4 12.49 -8.73 -0.37
N LYS A 5 11.45 -8.00 -0.77
CA LYS A 5 10.66 -7.18 0.16
C LYS A 5 9.86 -8.04 1.13
N VAL A 6 9.26 -9.12 0.64
CA VAL A 6 8.53 -10.07 1.48
C VAL A 6 9.50 -10.80 2.40
N ASP A 7 10.67 -11.21 1.88
CA ASP A 7 11.71 -11.84 2.69
C ASP A 7 12.16 -10.92 3.84
N PHE A 8 12.33 -9.63 3.56
CA PHE A 8 12.64 -8.66 4.60
C PHE A 8 11.55 -8.62 5.68
N LEU A 9 10.28 -8.58 5.28
CA LEU A 9 9.16 -8.51 6.23
C LEU A 9 9.14 -9.74 7.15
N TYR A 10 9.46 -10.92 6.63
CA TYR A 10 9.56 -12.12 7.47
C TYR A 10 10.62 -12.03 8.55
N THR A 11 11.62 -11.17 8.38
CA THR A 11 12.68 -10.99 9.39
C THR A 11 12.29 -10.00 10.50
N VAL A 12 11.28 -9.16 10.29
CA VAL A 12 10.95 -8.03 11.18
C VAL A 12 9.53 -8.08 11.75
N ALA A 13 8.65 -8.91 11.19
CA ALA A 13 7.27 -9.02 11.63
C ALA A 13 6.97 -10.44 12.11
N ASP A 14 6.08 -10.56 13.10
CA ASP A 14 5.70 -11.86 13.65
C ASP A 14 4.93 -12.72 12.64
N LYS A 15 4.06 -12.08 11.87
CA LYS A 15 3.26 -12.74 10.83
C LYS A 15 3.21 -11.89 9.58
N VAL A 16 3.38 -12.51 8.43
CA VAL A 16 3.31 -11.85 7.13
C VAL A 16 2.36 -12.64 6.23
N PHE A 17 1.43 -11.94 5.60
CA PHE A 17 0.52 -12.50 4.61
C PHE A 17 0.77 -11.76 3.29
N ALA A 18 1.29 -12.48 2.31
CA ALA A 18 1.60 -11.93 0.99
C ALA A 18 0.90 -12.77 -0.09
N PRO A 19 -0.43 -12.64 -0.22
CA PRO A 19 -1.19 -13.46 -1.16
C PRO A 19 -0.87 -13.11 -2.61
N TYR A 20 -1.06 -14.08 -3.49
CA TYR A 20 -1.00 -13.83 -4.93
C TYR A 20 -2.16 -12.92 -5.33
N MET A 21 -1.84 -11.86 -6.07
CA MET A 21 -2.84 -10.87 -6.49
C MET A 21 -3.27 -11.11 -7.92
N ASN A 22 -4.55 -11.43 -8.12
CA ASN A 22 -5.17 -11.48 -9.43
C ASN A 22 -6.18 -10.33 -9.55
N TYR A 23 -5.75 -9.22 -10.13
CA TYR A 23 -6.57 -8.02 -10.22
C TYR A 23 -7.77 -8.17 -11.16
N ASN A 24 -7.79 -9.21 -11.99
CA ASN A 24 -8.91 -9.51 -12.89
C ASN A 24 -10.02 -10.35 -12.23
N ALA A 25 -9.75 -10.94 -11.07
CA ALA A 25 -10.73 -11.78 -10.38
C ALA A 25 -11.71 -10.90 -9.59
N PRO A 26 -13.01 -10.97 -9.88
CA PRO A 26 -14.01 -10.13 -9.20
C PRO A 26 -14.08 -10.36 -7.69
N GLU A 27 -13.76 -11.57 -7.23
CA GLU A 27 -13.78 -11.96 -5.82
C GLU A 27 -12.49 -11.65 -5.07
N MET A 28 -11.47 -11.11 -5.72
CA MET A 28 -10.15 -10.88 -5.12
C MET A 28 -10.23 -9.97 -3.90
N PHE A 29 -10.90 -8.83 -4.04
CA PHE A 29 -10.98 -7.87 -2.95
C PHE A 29 -11.74 -8.44 -1.75
N GLU A 30 -12.88 -9.08 -1.99
CA GLU A 30 -13.67 -9.67 -0.91
C GLU A 30 -12.87 -10.75 -0.16
N GLY A 31 -12.12 -11.58 -0.88
CA GLY A 31 -11.25 -12.59 -0.28
C GLY A 31 -10.16 -11.98 0.59
N LEU A 32 -9.53 -10.90 0.10
CA LEU A 32 -8.54 -10.17 0.89
C LEU A 32 -9.14 -9.54 2.14
N LEU A 33 -10.34 -8.98 2.01
CA LEU A 33 -11.02 -8.36 3.14
C LEU A 33 -11.35 -9.39 4.22
N LYS A 34 -11.81 -10.58 3.84
CA LYS A 34 -12.06 -11.68 4.78
C LYS A 34 -10.77 -12.14 5.46
N LEU A 35 -9.70 -12.30 4.67
CA LEU A 35 -8.40 -12.70 5.20
C LEU A 35 -7.87 -11.67 6.22
N ALA A 36 -7.98 -10.40 5.90
CA ALA A 36 -7.52 -9.33 6.77
C ALA A 36 -8.38 -9.22 8.05
N LYS A 37 -9.70 -9.35 7.92
CA LYS A 37 -10.59 -9.36 9.09
C LYS A 37 -10.25 -10.49 10.06
N TYR A 38 -9.95 -11.66 9.52
CA TYR A 38 -9.60 -12.83 10.34
C TYR A 38 -8.25 -12.64 11.04
N ASN A 39 -7.25 -12.12 10.32
CA ASN A 39 -5.88 -12.04 10.83
C ASN A 39 -5.56 -10.74 11.58
N LYS A 40 -6.41 -9.72 11.47
CA LYS A 40 -6.26 -8.44 12.19
C LYS A 40 -4.86 -7.85 12.06
N PRO A 41 -4.42 -7.48 10.85
CA PRO A 41 -3.07 -6.91 10.67
C PRO A 41 -2.94 -5.55 11.34
N ASP A 42 -1.73 -5.23 11.76
CA ASP A 42 -1.39 -3.90 12.28
C ASP A 42 -1.05 -2.92 11.16
N LEU A 43 -0.66 -3.44 10.01
CA LEU A 43 -0.25 -2.65 8.85
C LEU A 43 -0.59 -3.40 7.57
N ILE A 44 -1.10 -2.67 6.60
CA ILE A 44 -1.31 -3.19 5.24
C ILE A 44 -0.41 -2.40 4.30
N ILE A 45 0.40 -3.10 3.51
CA ILE A 45 1.35 -2.49 2.57
C ILE A 45 0.92 -2.80 1.16
N GLY A 46 0.93 -1.81 0.30
CA GLY A 46 0.65 -2.00 -1.11
C GLY A 46 1.44 -1.07 -1.99
N SER A 47 1.73 -1.54 -3.20
CA SER A 47 2.46 -0.79 -4.22
C SER A 47 1.64 -0.74 -5.49
N SER A 48 1.57 0.41 -6.15
CA SER A 48 0.87 0.58 -7.42
C SER A 48 -0.59 0.12 -7.33
N MET A 49 -1.00 -0.86 -8.13
CA MET A 49 -2.34 -1.47 -8.08
C MET A 49 -2.62 -2.10 -6.72
N GLY A 50 -1.61 -2.77 -6.13
CA GLY A 50 -1.71 -3.28 -4.76
C GLY A 50 -1.89 -2.18 -3.73
N GLY A 51 -1.40 -0.98 -4.01
CA GLY A 51 -1.64 0.20 -3.17
C GLY A 51 -3.11 0.62 -3.16
N TYR A 52 -3.78 0.53 -4.30
CA TYR A 52 -5.22 0.78 -4.37
C TYR A 52 -6.00 -0.23 -3.51
N PHE A 53 -5.67 -1.51 -3.63
CA PHE A 53 -6.29 -2.56 -2.80
C PHE A 53 -6.01 -2.35 -1.32
N ALA A 54 -4.76 -2.05 -0.96
CA ALA A 54 -4.37 -1.80 0.43
C ALA A 54 -5.13 -0.62 1.02
N ASP A 55 -5.26 0.47 0.28
CA ASP A 55 -5.97 1.65 0.73
C ASP A 55 -7.45 1.35 1.00
N ALA A 56 -8.10 0.66 0.07
CA ALA A 56 -9.49 0.26 0.23
C ALA A 56 -9.68 -0.69 1.43
N LEU A 57 -8.77 -1.64 1.64
CA LEU A 57 -8.81 -2.53 2.80
C LEU A 57 -8.69 -1.74 4.10
N GLY A 58 -7.76 -0.79 4.18
CA GLY A 58 -7.58 0.06 5.35
C GLY A 58 -8.85 0.83 5.70
N SER A 59 -9.57 1.29 4.68
CA SER A 59 -10.81 2.03 4.88
C SER A 59 -11.93 1.21 5.51
N HIS A 60 -11.95 -0.10 5.29
CA HIS A 60 -12.92 -0.99 5.91
C HIS A 60 -12.53 -1.43 7.32
N LEU A 61 -11.23 -1.55 7.58
CA LEU A 61 -10.70 -2.21 8.77
C LEU A 61 -10.19 -1.24 9.82
N ASP A 62 -10.10 0.06 9.48
CA ASP A 62 -9.44 1.06 10.31
C ASP A 62 -8.00 0.64 10.64
N VAL A 63 -7.28 0.18 9.62
CA VAL A 63 -5.90 -0.28 9.74
C VAL A 63 -5.00 0.68 8.99
N GLU A 64 -3.87 1.01 9.59
CA GLU A 64 -2.87 1.88 8.98
C GLU A 64 -2.32 1.24 7.70
N VAL A 65 -2.15 2.07 6.66
CA VAL A 65 -1.65 1.59 5.36
C VAL A 65 -0.35 2.31 4.99
N LEU A 66 0.51 1.59 4.27
CA LEU A 66 1.75 2.10 3.73
C LEU A 66 1.70 1.91 2.22
N LEU A 67 1.66 3.00 1.49
CA LEU A 67 1.32 3.03 0.07
C LEU A 67 2.50 3.55 -0.76
N PHE A 68 3.08 2.66 -1.57
CA PHE A 68 4.20 3.00 -2.46
C PHE A 68 3.69 3.25 -3.87
N ASN A 69 3.79 4.48 -4.36
CA ASN A 69 3.30 4.89 -5.67
C ASN A 69 1.91 4.33 -5.97
N PRO A 70 0.93 4.52 -5.08
CA PRO A 70 -0.37 3.85 -5.21
C PRO A 70 -1.17 4.37 -6.40
N ALA A 71 -1.82 3.46 -7.13
CA ALA A 71 -2.64 3.79 -8.30
C ALA A 71 -4.05 4.23 -7.88
N LEU A 72 -4.16 5.36 -7.17
CA LEU A 72 -5.44 5.82 -6.63
C LEU A 72 -6.26 6.65 -7.61
N HIS A 73 -5.62 7.46 -8.45
CA HIS A 73 -6.30 8.37 -9.37
C HIS A 73 -6.52 7.75 -10.76
N SER A 74 -5.70 6.78 -11.14
CA SER A 74 -5.78 6.17 -12.46
C SER A 74 -5.20 4.76 -12.42
N ARG A 75 -5.81 3.86 -13.16
CA ARG A 75 -5.44 2.44 -13.23
C ARG A 75 -5.57 1.96 -14.67
N PRO A 76 -4.71 1.04 -15.14
CA PRO A 76 -4.80 0.51 -16.50
C PRO A 76 -6.07 -0.30 -16.73
N MET A 77 -6.67 -0.83 -15.64
CA MET A 77 -7.98 -1.50 -15.62
C MET A 77 -8.66 -1.18 -14.30
N GLU A 78 -9.99 -1.17 -14.29
CA GLU A 78 -10.74 -1.03 -13.05
C GLU A 78 -11.06 -2.41 -12.50
N PRO A 79 -10.44 -2.81 -11.36
CA PRO A 79 -10.74 -4.10 -10.76
C PRO A 79 -12.16 -4.11 -10.20
N GLU A 80 -12.88 -5.20 -10.46
CA GLU A 80 -14.23 -5.37 -9.92
C GLU A 80 -14.19 -5.69 -8.43
N GLY A 81 -15.24 -5.30 -7.72
CA GLY A 81 -15.45 -5.69 -6.34
C GLY A 81 -14.70 -4.87 -5.31
N VAL A 82 -13.86 -3.93 -5.72
CA VAL A 82 -13.17 -3.05 -4.77
C VAL A 82 -14.14 -1.98 -4.28
N THR A 83 -14.30 -1.89 -2.97
CA THR A 83 -15.15 -0.88 -2.34
C THR A 83 -14.37 -0.18 -1.23
N TYR A 84 -14.73 1.06 -0.94
CA TYR A 84 -14.20 1.78 0.22
C TYR A 84 -15.19 1.72 1.38
N GLY A 85 -14.66 1.58 2.59
CA GLY A 85 -15.43 1.66 3.82
C GLY A 85 -15.48 3.08 4.34
N GLU A 86 -15.97 3.24 5.56
CA GLU A 86 -16.22 4.55 6.18
C GLU A 86 -15.33 4.83 7.39
N SER A 87 -14.31 3.99 7.64
CA SER A 87 -13.40 4.25 8.75
C SER A 87 -12.52 5.47 8.47
N ASN A 88 -11.91 5.99 9.53
CA ASN A 88 -10.95 7.09 9.44
C ASN A 88 -9.53 6.51 9.53
N TRP A 89 -9.13 5.76 8.48
CA TRP A 89 -7.85 5.04 8.48
C TRP A 89 -6.67 5.97 8.22
N LYS A 90 -5.48 5.55 8.64
CA LYS A 90 -4.25 6.32 8.51
C LYS A 90 -3.47 5.90 7.27
N ARG A 91 -3.16 6.86 6.42
CA ARG A 91 -2.44 6.67 5.15
C ARG A 91 -1.04 7.22 5.23
N ASN A 92 -0.06 6.39 4.91
CA ASN A 92 1.33 6.80 4.76
C ASN A 92 1.72 6.63 3.30
N PHE A 93 1.99 7.74 2.61
CA PHE A 93 2.36 7.73 1.19
C PHE A 93 3.86 7.77 1.01
N VAL A 94 4.36 7.00 0.04
CA VAL A 94 5.74 7.05 -0.42
C VAL A 94 5.71 7.18 -1.93
N VAL A 95 6.16 8.31 -2.44
CA VAL A 95 5.96 8.70 -3.84
C VAL A 95 7.29 9.01 -4.49
N GLY A 96 7.58 8.36 -5.61
CA GLY A 96 8.77 8.63 -6.40
C GLY A 96 8.57 9.82 -7.33
N THR A 97 9.49 10.79 -7.28
CA THR A 97 9.38 12.00 -8.10
C THR A 97 9.53 11.75 -9.59
N GLU A 98 10.12 10.61 -9.96
CA GLU A 98 10.36 10.21 -11.36
C GLU A 98 9.44 9.07 -11.81
N ASP A 99 8.32 8.85 -11.12
CA ASP A 99 7.34 7.84 -11.53
C ASP A 99 6.63 8.27 -12.80
N THR A 100 6.79 7.48 -13.88
CA THR A 100 6.16 7.71 -15.18
C THR A 100 4.92 6.87 -15.41
N VAL A 101 4.57 5.99 -14.47
CA VAL A 101 3.40 5.10 -14.54
C VAL A 101 2.24 5.68 -13.74
N VAL A 102 2.51 6.08 -12.50
CA VAL A 102 1.55 6.78 -11.65
C VAL A 102 2.07 8.18 -11.43
N ASP A 103 1.35 9.18 -11.97
CA ASP A 103 1.80 10.57 -11.91
C ASP A 103 1.88 11.06 -10.46
N PRO A 104 3.09 11.42 -9.98
CA PRO A 104 3.23 11.89 -8.60
C PRO A 104 2.48 13.20 -8.33
N LYS A 105 2.24 14.02 -9.34
CA LYS A 105 1.45 15.25 -9.20
C LYS A 105 0.00 14.94 -8.87
N ALA A 106 -0.55 13.89 -9.46
CA ALA A 106 -1.92 13.48 -9.17
C ALA A 106 -2.05 12.89 -7.75
N THR A 107 -1.02 12.19 -7.27
CA THR A 107 -1.00 11.65 -5.90
C THR A 107 -0.86 12.76 -4.86
N LEU A 108 -0.28 13.90 -5.23
CA LEU A 108 -0.06 15.03 -4.31
C LEU A 108 -1.35 15.56 -3.69
N VAL A 109 -2.50 15.37 -4.33
CA VAL A 109 -3.79 15.83 -3.79
C VAL A 109 -4.14 15.14 -2.45
N TYR A 110 -3.54 14.00 -2.15
CA TYR A 110 -3.78 13.26 -0.91
C TYR A 110 -2.91 13.73 0.26
N LYS A 111 -1.94 14.63 0.01
CA LYS A 111 -0.97 15.02 1.04
C LYS A 111 -1.60 15.60 2.28
N ASP A 112 -2.62 16.43 2.13
CA ASP A 112 -3.25 17.13 3.26
C ASP A 112 -4.06 16.22 4.18
N ILE A 113 -4.48 15.06 3.67
CA ILE A 113 -5.25 14.08 4.45
C ILE A 113 -4.42 12.88 4.88
N ALA A 114 -3.14 12.85 4.53
CA ALA A 114 -2.25 11.75 4.87
C ALA A 114 -1.69 11.90 6.28
N LYS A 115 -1.48 10.77 6.95
CA LYS A 115 -0.70 10.74 8.18
C LYS A 115 0.75 11.12 7.90
N SER A 116 1.31 10.58 6.81
CA SER A 116 2.63 10.97 6.32
C SER A 116 2.68 10.95 4.80
N TYR A 117 3.56 11.76 4.23
CA TYR A 117 3.74 11.87 2.79
C TYR A 117 5.23 12.06 2.52
N THR A 118 5.87 11.02 2.00
CA THR A 118 7.30 11.01 1.74
C THR A 118 7.56 11.02 0.25
N GLU A 119 8.21 12.07 -0.24
CA GLU A 119 8.69 12.14 -1.62
C GLU A 119 10.11 11.60 -1.67
N VAL A 120 10.35 10.63 -2.55
CA VAL A 120 11.67 10.06 -2.77
C VAL A 120 12.21 10.59 -4.08
N LYS A 121 13.13 11.54 -3.99
CA LYS A 121 13.72 12.20 -5.15
C LYS A 121 14.46 11.18 -6.01
N GLY A 122 14.18 11.20 -7.31
CA GLY A 122 14.81 10.32 -8.28
C GLY A 122 14.24 8.91 -8.37
N MET A 123 13.34 8.55 -7.47
CA MET A 123 12.70 7.22 -7.51
C MET A 123 11.67 7.16 -8.62
N GLY A 124 11.71 6.07 -9.40
CA GLY A 124 10.71 5.76 -10.41
C GLY A 124 9.51 5.02 -9.85
N HIS A 125 8.81 4.28 -10.72
CA HIS A 125 7.61 3.55 -10.32
C HIS A 125 7.92 2.40 -9.36
N ARG A 126 9.04 1.69 -9.57
CA ARG A 126 9.45 0.60 -8.69
C ARG A 126 10.17 1.14 -7.47
N THR A 127 9.82 0.65 -6.31
CA THR A 127 10.48 1.02 -5.06
C THR A 127 11.68 0.11 -4.82
N PRO A 128 12.91 0.66 -4.74
CA PRO A 128 14.09 -0.14 -4.39
C PRO A 128 13.95 -0.76 -2.99
N LEU A 129 14.57 -1.91 -2.80
CA LEU A 129 14.54 -2.60 -1.50
C LEU A 129 15.03 -1.68 -0.36
N LYS A 130 16.09 -0.91 -0.59
CA LYS A 130 16.62 0.00 0.43
C LYS A 130 15.58 1.04 0.87
N VAL A 131 14.86 1.64 -0.07
CA VAL A 131 13.80 2.60 0.26
C VAL A 131 12.69 1.91 1.04
N PHE A 132 12.27 0.74 0.60
CA PHE A 132 11.23 -0.03 1.27
C PHE A 132 11.60 -0.34 2.73
N THR A 133 12.81 -0.83 2.96
CA THR A 133 13.27 -1.19 4.30
C THR A 133 13.43 0.04 5.19
N ASP A 134 13.96 1.15 4.66
CA ASP A 134 14.12 2.39 5.41
C ASP A 134 12.75 2.95 5.84
N ILE A 135 11.78 2.94 4.93
CA ILE A 135 10.42 3.42 5.22
C ILE A 135 9.74 2.53 6.26
N TYR A 136 9.82 1.21 6.09
CA TYR A 136 9.24 0.29 7.08
C TYR A 136 9.83 0.52 8.47
N ASN A 137 11.15 0.67 8.57
CA ASN A 137 11.82 0.90 9.84
C ASN A 137 11.38 2.23 10.47
N LYS A 138 11.19 3.27 9.68
CA LYS A 138 10.66 4.55 10.17
C LYS A 138 9.23 4.40 10.67
N TRP A 139 8.40 3.68 9.94
CA TRP A 139 7.04 3.39 10.41
C TRP A 139 7.08 2.64 11.74
N ASN A 140 7.87 1.58 11.82
CA ASN A 140 7.95 0.71 13.00
C ASN A 140 8.53 1.42 14.23
N THR A 141 9.31 2.47 14.05
CA THR A 141 9.86 3.29 15.12
C THR A 141 9.13 4.63 15.29
N ASN A 142 7.97 4.76 14.66
CA ASN A 142 7.10 5.94 14.75
C ASN A 142 7.78 7.24 14.30
N GLN A 143 8.56 7.15 13.22
CA GLN A 143 9.34 8.27 12.66
C GLN A 143 8.85 8.76 11.30
N LEU A 144 7.71 8.26 10.83
CA LEU A 144 7.10 8.76 9.61
C LEU A 144 6.30 10.03 9.86
#